data_e37fa746faa70aabf83193b5d6202306
#
_entry.id   e37fa746faa70aabf83193b5d6202306
#
_cell.length_a   1.000
_cell.length_b   1.000
_cell.length_c   1.000
_cell.angle_alpha   90.00
_cell.angle_beta   90.00
_cell.angle_gamma   90.00
#
_symmetry.space_group_name_H-M   'P 1'
#
loop_
_entity.id
_entity.type
_entity.pdbx_description
1 polymer ?
#
loop_
_entity_poly.entity_id
_entity_poly.type
_entity_poly.pdbx_seq_one_letter_code
_entity_poly.pdbx_strand_id
1 'polypeptide(L)'
;MKKGKTNNGFKYEIDEKVLDDMELIDAMAASQGDDPTQISTVVVKIFGADQRKRLYDHVRTEDGRVPVTEVANIITEIIESLGDDGKN
;
A
#
# COMPACT_ATOMS: atom_id res chain seq x y z
N MET A 1 -10.38 -4.34 11.89
CA MET A 1 -9.93 -4.17 10.48
C MET A 1 -10.54 -2.91 9.87
N LYS A 2 -9.73 -2.13 9.24
CA LYS A 2 -10.18 -0.93 8.53
C LYS A 2 -10.48 -1.28 7.09
N LYS A 3 -11.69 -0.98 6.63
CA LYS A 3 -12.10 -1.20 5.25
C LYS A 3 -12.25 0.15 4.54
N GLY A 4 -11.90 0.19 3.28
CA GLY A 4 -12.03 1.41 2.51
C GLY A 4 -11.93 1.15 1.03
N LYS A 5 -11.96 2.26 0.27
CA LYS A 5 -11.88 2.23 -1.18
C LYS A 5 -11.09 3.44 -1.63
N THR A 6 -10.10 3.21 -2.48
CA THR A 6 -9.30 4.31 -3.02
C THR A 6 -10.05 5.07 -4.10
N ASN A 7 -9.51 6.22 -4.50
CA ASN A 7 -10.13 7.06 -5.54
C ASN A 7 -10.27 6.32 -6.87
N ASN A 8 -9.37 5.40 -7.17
CA ASN A 8 -9.45 4.61 -8.40
C ASN A 8 -10.24 3.32 -8.26
N GLY A 9 -10.96 3.15 -7.13
CA GLY A 9 -11.91 2.04 -6.97
C GLY A 9 -11.35 0.78 -6.34
N PHE A 10 -10.11 0.78 -5.86
CA PHE A 10 -9.55 -0.40 -5.20
C PHE A 10 -10.12 -0.52 -3.78
N LYS A 11 -10.78 -1.65 -3.50
CA LYS A 11 -11.31 -1.94 -2.17
C LYS A 11 -10.27 -2.68 -1.34
N TYR A 12 -10.04 -2.22 -0.12
CA TYR A 12 -9.02 -2.79 0.75
C TYR A 12 -9.57 -3.07 2.14
N GLU A 13 -8.89 -3.98 2.84
CA GLU A 13 -9.17 -4.30 4.23
C GLU A 13 -7.83 -4.46 4.94
N ILE A 14 -7.54 -3.64 5.93
CA ILE A 14 -6.22 -3.52 6.55
C ILE A 14 -6.37 -3.50 8.06
N ASP A 15 -5.48 -4.23 8.74
CA ASP A 15 -5.35 -4.14 10.19
C ASP A 15 -4.68 -2.80 10.50
N GLU A 16 -5.35 -1.97 11.30
CA GLU A 16 -4.85 -0.64 11.65
C GLU A 16 -3.49 -0.70 12.34
N LYS A 17 -3.15 -1.83 12.96
CA LYS A 17 -1.87 -2.02 13.61
C LYS A 17 -0.69 -2.10 12.65
N VAL A 18 -0.94 -2.20 11.34
CA VAL A 18 0.17 -2.26 10.38
C VAL A 18 1.05 -1.03 10.46
N LEU A 19 0.48 0.13 10.85
CA LEU A 19 1.27 1.35 10.98
C LEU A 19 2.11 1.38 12.25
N ASP A 20 1.85 0.50 13.21
CA ASP A 20 2.64 0.37 14.42
C ASP A 20 3.69 -0.73 14.23
N ASP A 21 4.52 -0.58 13.21
CA ASP A 21 5.53 -1.55 12.81
C ASP A 21 6.75 -0.79 12.30
N MET A 22 7.80 -0.79 13.10
CA MET A 22 9.00 -0.05 12.75
C MET A 22 9.64 -0.57 11.47
N GLU A 23 9.55 -1.86 11.21
CA GLU A 23 10.10 -2.43 9.97
C GLU A 23 9.31 -1.95 8.74
N LEU A 24 8.01 -1.72 8.90
CA LEU A 24 7.24 -1.10 7.82
C LEU A 24 7.72 0.33 7.57
N ILE A 25 7.92 1.10 8.63
CA ILE A 25 8.41 2.48 8.49
C ILE A 25 9.77 2.50 7.82
N ASP A 26 10.67 1.59 8.21
CA ASP A 26 11.99 1.48 7.58
C ASP A 26 11.88 1.17 6.08
N ALA A 27 10.99 0.26 5.71
CA ALA A 27 10.78 -0.09 4.31
C ALA A 27 10.20 1.07 3.51
N MET A 28 9.28 1.83 4.11
CA MET A 28 8.70 3.02 3.47
C MET A 28 9.76 4.08 3.21
N ALA A 29 10.59 4.35 4.21
CA ALA A 29 11.66 5.33 4.07
C ALA A 29 12.65 4.91 2.98
N ALA A 30 13.05 3.64 2.99
CA ALA A 30 13.98 3.12 1.98
C ALA A 30 13.39 3.18 0.58
N SER A 31 12.09 2.90 0.43
CA SER A 31 11.45 2.91 -0.88
C SER A 31 11.39 4.31 -1.50
N GLN A 32 11.35 5.33 -0.66
CA GLN A 32 11.33 6.73 -1.11
C GLN A 32 12.74 7.30 -1.31
N GLY A 33 13.76 6.60 -0.84
CA GLY A 33 15.15 7.04 -0.90
C GLY A 33 16.01 6.16 -1.79
N ASP A 34 16.96 5.47 -1.17
CA ASP A 34 18.00 4.76 -1.89
C ASP A 34 17.57 3.42 -2.51
N ASP A 35 16.48 2.84 -2.01
CA ASP A 35 16.09 1.49 -2.44
C ASP A 35 14.60 1.41 -2.80
N PRO A 36 14.24 1.82 -4.01
CA PRO A 36 12.83 1.76 -4.46
C PRO A 36 12.25 0.34 -4.44
N THR A 37 13.09 -0.69 -4.44
CA THR A 37 12.59 -2.07 -4.42
C THR A 37 11.89 -2.41 -3.11
N GLN A 38 12.12 -1.64 -2.05
CA GLN A 38 11.47 -1.86 -0.76
C GLN A 38 9.97 -1.59 -0.80
N ILE A 39 9.46 -1.00 -1.87
CA ILE A 39 8.00 -0.85 -2.03
C ILE A 39 7.31 -2.23 -2.02
N SER A 40 7.97 -3.25 -2.52
CA SER A 40 7.43 -4.62 -2.47
C SER A 40 7.23 -5.08 -1.03
N THR A 41 8.19 -4.81 -0.16
CA THR A 41 8.08 -5.13 1.27
C THR A 41 6.91 -4.38 1.91
N VAL A 42 6.75 -3.10 1.56
CA VAL A 42 5.64 -2.28 2.07
C VAL A 42 4.30 -2.91 1.69
N VAL A 43 4.15 -3.30 0.43
CA VAL A 43 2.91 -3.89 -0.06
C VAL A 43 2.58 -5.17 0.71
N VAL A 44 3.56 -6.06 0.88
CA VAL A 44 3.34 -7.32 1.58
C VAL A 44 2.95 -7.08 3.03
N LYS A 45 3.61 -6.16 3.71
CA LYS A 45 3.33 -5.89 5.12
C LYS A 45 1.94 -5.27 5.32
N ILE A 46 1.51 -4.41 4.41
CA ILE A 46 0.21 -3.74 4.54
C ILE A 46 -0.93 -4.65 4.12
N PHE A 47 -0.79 -5.32 2.99
CA PHE A 47 -1.91 -6.01 2.34
C PHE A 47 -1.92 -7.52 2.53
N GLY A 48 -0.77 -8.15 2.74
CA GLY A 48 -0.66 -9.60 2.68
C GLY A 48 -0.74 -10.11 1.24
N ALA A 49 -0.60 -11.41 1.06
CA ALA A 49 -0.47 -12.01 -0.27
C ALA A 49 -1.72 -11.88 -1.13
N ASP A 50 -2.90 -12.13 -0.54
CA ASP A 50 -4.14 -12.13 -1.31
C ASP A 50 -4.52 -10.74 -1.79
N GLN A 51 -4.46 -9.74 -0.93
CA GLN A 51 -4.78 -8.38 -1.31
C GLN A 51 -3.72 -7.80 -2.24
N ARG A 52 -2.44 -8.18 -2.06
CA ARG A 52 -1.38 -7.78 -2.98
C ARG A 52 -1.74 -8.23 -4.41
N LYS A 53 -2.18 -9.46 -4.56
CA LYS A 53 -2.57 -9.97 -5.88
C LYS A 53 -3.71 -9.16 -6.47
N ARG A 54 -4.75 -8.89 -5.68
CA ARG A 54 -5.88 -8.07 -6.13
C ARG A 54 -5.45 -6.66 -6.50
N LEU A 55 -4.56 -6.07 -5.71
CA LEU A 55 -4.03 -4.73 -5.99
C LEU A 55 -3.30 -4.72 -7.34
N TYR A 56 -2.42 -5.68 -7.54
CA TYR A 56 -1.65 -5.75 -8.79
C TYR A 56 -2.56 -5.93 -10.00
N ASP A 57 -3.56 -6.83 -9.86
CA ASP A 57 -4.52 -7.05 -10.95
C ASP A 57 -5.35 -5.80 -11.23
N HIS A 58 -5.65 -5.03 -10.20
CA HIS A 58 -6.45 -3.81 -10.31
C HIS A 58 -5.74 -2.72 -11.14
N VAL A 59 -4.42 -2.60 -10.99
CA VAL A 59 -3.65 -1.56 -11.66
C VAL A 59 -2.89 -2.06 -12.89
N ARG A 60 -2.98 -3.36 -13.19
CA ARG A 60 -2.23 -3.96 -14.30
C ARG A 60 -2.59 -3.32 -15.62
N THR A 61 -1.58 -3.01 -16.41
CA THR A 61 -1.78 -2.45 -17.75
C THR A 61 -2.13 -3.54 -18.76
N GLU A 62 -2.53 -3.11 -19.96
CA GLU A 62 -2.86 -4.06 -21.04
C GLU A 62 -1.68 -4.92 -21.45
N ASP A 63 -0.46 -4.43 -21.32
CA ASP A 63 0.74 -5.18 -21.64
C ASP A 63 1.24 -6.06 -20.48
N GLY A 64 0.47 -6.16 -19.41
CA GLY A 64 0.75 -7.07 -18.30
C GLY A 64 1.61 -6.51 -17.19
N ARG A 65 2.02 -5.25 -17.26
CA ARG A 65 2.85 -4.64 -16.22
C ARG A 65 2.01 -4.12 -15.06
N VAL A 66 2.62 -4.06 -13.89
CA VAL A 66 2.04 -3.44 -12.70
C VAL A 66 2.84 -2.16 -12.43
N PRO A 67 2.32 -0.98 -12.79
CA PRO A 67 3.09 0.26 -12.65
C PRO A 67 3.41 0.57 -11.20
N VAL A 68 4.69 0.82 -10.93
CA VAL A 68 5.14 1.12 -9.56
C VAL A 68 4.49 2.39 -9.04
N THR A 69 4.35 3.41 -9.88
CA THR A 69 3.73 4.68 -9.49
C THR A 69 2.29 4.49 -9.03
N GLU A 70 1.52 3.66 -9.73
CA GLU A 70 0.13 3.39 -9.36
C GLU A 70 0.03 2.70 -8.00
N VAL A 71 0.91 1.73 -7.76
CA VAL A 71 0.97 1.04 -6.47
C VAL A 71 1.35 2.03 -5.36
N ALA A 72 2.37 2.84 -5.60
CA ALA A 72 2.82 3.83 -4.62
C ALA A 72 1.73 4.84 -4.28
N ASN A 73 0.97 5.30 -5.28
CA ASN A 73 -0.12 6.24 -5.06
C ASN A 73 -1.22 5.64 -4.19
N ILE A 74 -1.56 4.38 -4.42
CA ILE A 74 -2.57 3.69 -3.62
C ILE A 74 -2.11 3.56 -2.17
N ILE A 75 -0.85 3.18 -1.96
CA ILE A 75 -0.28 3.07 -0.61
C ILE A 75 -0.36 4.41 0.11
N THR A 76 0.05 5.49 -0.56
CA THR A 76 0.04 6.82 0.02
C THR A 76 -1.37 7.23 0.41
N GLU A 77 -2.33 7.01 -0.47
CA GLU A 77 -3.73 7.35 -0.20
C GLU A 77 -4.26 6.61 1.03
N ILE A 78 -3.95 5.32 1.13
CA ILE A 78 -4.42 4.50 2.24
C ILE A 78 -3.78 4.95 3.55
N ILE A 79 -2.47 5.21 3.55
CA ILE A 79 -1.77 5.63 4.75
C ILE A 79 -2.28 6.98 5.23
N GLU A 80 -2.53 7.91 4.32
CA GLU A 80 -3.11 9.20 4.68
C GLU A 80 -4.50 9.05 5.30
N SER A 81 -5.31 8.16 4.74
CA SER A 81 -6.64 7.87 5.29
C SER A 81 -6.57 7.31 6.70
N LEU A 82 -5.65 6.37 6.95
CA LEU A 82 -5.47 5.79 8.28
C LEU A 82 -4.94 6.83 9.27
N GLY A 83 -4.05 7.69 8.82
CA GLY A 83 -3.52 8.76 9.65
C GLY A 83 -4.59 9.77 10.05
N ASP A 84 -5.46 10.15 9.12
CA ASP A 84 -6.56 11.07 9.40
C ASP A 84 -7.52 10.48 10.43
N ASP A 85 -7.86 9.20 10.31
CA ASP A 85 -8.70 8.53 11.28
C ASP A 85 -8.05 8.50 12.66
N GLY A 86 -6.73 8.43 12.72
CA GLY A 86 -5.99 8.39 13.97
C GLY A 86 -5.89 9.73 14.69
N LYS A 87 -6.24 10.83 14.05
CA LYS A 87 -6.12 12.16 14.64
C LYS A 87 -7.25 12.50 15.61
N ASN A 88 -8.28 11.74 15.62
CA ASN A 88 -9.41 11.94 16.52
C ASN A 88 -9.24 11.14 17.80
#